data_ca44aad48dca51c17826b6b84a2ef78f
#
_entry.id   ca44aad48dca51c17826b6b84a2ef78f
#
_cell.length_a   1.000
_cell.length_b   1.000
_cell.length_c   1.000
_cell.angle_alpha   90.00
_cell.angle_beta   90.00
_cell.angle_gamma   90.00
#
_symmetry.space_group_name_H-M   'P 1'
#
loop_
_entity.id
_entity.type
_entity.pdbx_description
1 polymer ?
#
loop_
_entity_poly.entity_id
_entity_poly.type
_entity_poly.pdbx_seq_one_letter_code
_entity_poly.pdbx_strand_id
1 'polypeptide(L)'
;MRTLLTVTPTLLAGAVSTAEDRVFFMELPPTVLPYDVGANAFAIVGTFFEGGAFHWMPTSGTTPIGGRSSIAVSRDGGTIIGRALDARGLENAAVWIGNEEWRLLGSFTADALPCDALLSGAFGASDDGRVVVGLGWNGCRYAHAFRWEAPTGMVDLGSANARSTRANNVSGDGRVVVGWQEDITGFRQGAKWVNLQQELIRGPHGIVGEAFAANRDASVIVGGHCDPAATTVRSAWAWTVAAGVRCYPVARPPELPNLPYSVVMMSTSDSGRVISGAFTFGLDSESLLWLDGEPHFLKDYLRANGYPDAFRGWVNTGFATSVSADGRTLVGFGAGPTTFQGYLVILPESRK
;
A
#
# COMPACT_ATOMS: atom_id res chain seq x y z
N MET A 1 -31.12 -0.99 -19.68
CA MET A 1 -30.12 -1.72 -20.44
C MET A 1 -28.87 -0.83 -20.50
N ARG A 2 -27.95 -0.92 -19.52
CA ARG A 2 -26.70 -0.14 -19.50
C ARG A 2 -25.66 -0.96 -20.26
N THR A 3 -25.20 -0.42 -21.38
CA THR A 3 -24.09 -0.99 -22.16
C THR A 3 -22.83 -0.95 -21.27
N LEU A 4 -22.39 -2.10 -20.81
CA LEU A 4 -21.04 -2.26 -20.29
C LEU A 4 -20.08 -1.93 -21.43
N LEU A 5 -19.46 -0.75 -21.38
CA LEU A 5 -18.29 -0.47 -22.20
C LEU A 5 -17.19 -1.40 -21.68
N THR A 6 -17.00 -2.52 -22.34
CA THR A 6 -15.77 -3.31 -22.26
C THR A 6 -14.66 -2.39 -22.79
N VAL A 7 -13.88 -1.81 -21.88
CA VAL A 7 -12.68 -1.05 -22.26
C VAL A 7 -11.72 -2.05 -22.90
N THR A 8 -11.60 -2.00 -24.21
CA THR A 8 -10.66 -2.85 -24.94
C THR A 8 -9.23 -2.45 -24.56
N PRO A 9 -8.29 -3.40 -24.46
CA PRO A 9 -6.88 -3.14 -24.14
C PRO A 9 -6.22 -2.04 -24.97
N THR A 10 -6.66 -1.90 -26.21
CA THR A 10 -6.20 -0.86 -27.16
C THR A 10 -6.55 0.57 -26.72
N LEU A 11 -7.68 0.77 -26.01
CA LEU A 11 -8.07 2.08 -25.48
C LEU A 11 -7.18 2.53 -24.32
N LEU A 12 -6.69 1.59 -23.50
CA LEU A 12 -5.82 1.94 -22.38
C LEU A 12 -4.37 2.21 -22.83
N ALA A 13 -3.86 1.44 -23.78
CA ALA A 13 -2.54 1.71 -24.39
C ALA A 13 -2.55 3.07 -25.12
N GLY A 14 -3.65 3.41 -25.77
CA GLY A 14 -3.88 4.74 -26.38
C GLY A 14 -4.01 5.85 -25.33
N ALA A 15 -4.69 5.60 -24.20
CA ALA A 15 -4.85 6.57 -23.12
C ALA A 15 -3.51 6.87 -22.39
N VAL A 16 -2.66 5.88 -22.20
CA VAL A 16 -1.31 6.08 -21.63
C VAL A 16 -0.44 6.94 -22.55
N SER A 17 -0.56 6.76 -23.87
CA SER A 17 0.20 7.53 -24.87
C SER A 17 -0.32 8.97 -25.08
N THR A 18 -1.59 9.25 -24.80
CA THR A 18 -2.21 10.59 -24.96
C THR A 18 -2.38 11.35 -23.64
N ALA A 19 -2.05 10.71 -22.51
CA ALA A 19 -2.17 11.26 -21.15
C ALA A 19 -0.98 12.13 -20.71
N GLU A 20 -0.06 12.47 -21.64
CA GLU A 20 1.14 13.26 -21.28
C GLU A 20 0.78 14.61 -20.64
N ASP A 21 -0.38 15.20 -20.99
CA ASP A 21 -0.82 16.51 -20.48
C ASP A 21 -2.18 16.50 -19.77
N ARG A 22 -2.82 15.34 -19.53
CA ARG A 22 -4.17 15.28 -18.96
C ARG A 22 -4.30 14.21 -17.90
N VAL A 23 -5.13 14.48 -16.90
CA VAL A 23 -5.59 13.46 -15.96
C VAL A 23 -6.48 12.45 -16.69
N PHE A 24 -6.34 11.17 -16.34
CA PHE A 24 -7.25 10.10 -16.76
C PHE A 24 -7.80 9.39 -15.52
N PHE A 25 -9.08 9.05 -15.51
CA PHE A 25 -9.75 8.32 -14.44
C PHE A 25 -10.53 7.14 -15.02
N MET A 26 -10.44 5.99 -14.37
CA MET A 26 -11.18 4.78 -14.70
C MET A 26 -11.61 4.04 -13.44
N GLU A 27 -12.87 3.67 -13.35
CA GLU A 27 -13.35 2.70 -12.37
C GLU A 27 -12.97 1.29 -12.83
N LEU A 28 -12.43 0.49 -11.91
CA LEU A 28 -12.18 -0.93 -12.15
C LEU A 28 -13.49 -1.73 -12.02
N PRO A 29 -13.54 -2.99 -12.46
CA PRO A 29 -14.73 -3.82 -12.25
C PRO A 29 -15.12 -3.90 -10.77
N PRO A 30 -16.42 -4.04 -10.44
CA PRO A 30 -16.87 -4.28 -9.08
C PRO A 30 -16.12 -5.46 -8.44
N THR A 31 -15.88 -5.39 -7.15
CA THR A 31 -15.12 -6.37 -6.34
C THR A 31 -13.60 -6.42 -6.56
N VAL A 32 -13.05 -5.69 -7.52
CA VAL A 32 -11.60 -5.58 -7.74
C VAL A 32 -11.01 -4.51 -6.82
N LEU A 33 -10.16 -4.90 -5.87
CA LEU A 33 -9.55 -4.03 -4.86
C LEU A 33 -8.04 -3.97 -5.10
N PRO A 34 -7.53 -2.96 -5.82
CA PRO A 34 -6.10 -2.83 -6.07
C PRO A 34 -5.37 -2.38 -4.79
N TYR A 35 -4.21 -2.99 -4.55
CA TYR A 35 -3.34 -2.64 -3.43
C TYR A 35 -2.04 -1.99 -3.87
N ASP A 36 -1.49 -2.43 -5.01
CA ASP A 36 -0.20 -1.91 -5.47
C ASP A 36 -0.12 -1.83 -6.99
N VAL A 37 0.81 -0.99 -7.47
CA VAL A 37 1.07 -0.74 -8.90
C VAL A 37 2.57 -0.72 -9.18
N GLY A 38 3.00 -1.48 -10.17
CA GLY A 38 4.38 -1.48 -10.67
C GLY A 38 4.81 -0.13 -11.26
N ALA A 39 6.10 0.04 -11.52
CA ALA A 39 6.71 1.33 -11.85
C ALA A 39 6.03 2.10 -13.00
N ASN A 40 5.56 1.39 -14.01
CA ASN A 40 5.06 1.97 -15.25
C ASN A 40 3.56 1.66 -15.50
N ALA A 41 2.79 1.36 -14.44
CA ALA A 41 1.38 0.97 -14.55
C ALA A 41 1.11 -0.28 -15.42
N PHE A 42 2.12 -1.05 -15.76
CA PHE A 42 1.94 -2.29 -16.53
C PHE A 42 1.49 -3.48 -15.68
N ALA A 43 1.55 -3.36 -14.36
CA ALA A 43 1.07 -4.37 -13.43
C ALA A 43 0.35 -3.68 -12.26
N ILE A 44 -0.90 -4.03 -12.04
CA ILE A 44 -1.66 -3.69 -10.83
C ILE A 44 -2.03 -4.99 -10.17
N VAL A 45 -1.85 -5.07 -8.85
CA VAL A 45 -2.15 -6.26 -8.07
C VAL A 45 -3.07 -5.93 -6.91
N GLY A 46 -3.81 -6.94 -6.45
CA GLY A 46 -4.74 -6.77 -5.35
C GLY A 46 -5.59 -8.01 -5.12
N THR A 47 -6.71 -7.82 -4.45
CA THR A 47 -7.56 -8.91 -4.01
C THR A 47 -9.00 -8.68 -4.49
N PHE A 48 -9.70 -9.73 -4.88
CA PHE A 48 -11.15 -9.66 -5.04
C PHE A 48 -11.81 -9.55 -3.67
N PHE A 49 -12.89 -8.80 -3.57
CA PHE A 49 -13.61 -8.59 -2.30
C PHE A 49 -13.99 -9.89 -1.60
N GLU A 50 -14.36 -10.91 -2.38
CA GLU A 50 -14.70 -12.26 -1.87
C GLU A 50 -13.45 -13.13 -1.58
N GLY A 51 -12.26 -12.59 -1.78
CA GLY A 51 -10.97 -13.27 -1.64
C GLY A 51 -10.39 -13.77 -2.96
N GLY A 52 -9.09 -14.07 -2.93
CA GLY A 52 -8.32 -14.47 -4.10
C GLY A 52 -7.52 -13.31 -4.71
N ALA A 53 -6.32 -13.62 -5.15
CA ALA A 53 -5.41 -12.63 -5.74
C ALA A 53 -5.72 -12.39 -7.23
N PHE A 54 -5.49 -11.17 -7.68
CA PHE A 54 -5.51 -10.84 -9.10
C PHE A 54 -4.23 -10.11 -9.53
N HIS A 55 -3.96 -10.22 -10.82
CA HIS A 55 -3.02 -9.42 -11.57
C HIS A 55 -3.79 -8.75 -12.72
N TRP A 56 -3.61 -7.44 -12.86
CA TRP A 56 -4.18 -6.67 -13.96
C TRP A 56 -3.07 -6.09 -14.82
N MET A 57 -3.23 -6.17 -16.13
CA MET A 57 -2.35 -5.55 -17.12
C MET A 57 -3.19 -4.82 -18.18
N PRO A 58 -2.66 -3.75 -18.81
CA PRO A 58 -3.37 -3.03 -19.88
C PRO A 58 -3.82 -3.91 -21.04
N THR A 59 -3.08 -4.98 -21.32
CA THR A 59 -3.29 -5.89 -22.45
C THR A 59 -4.28 -7.02 -22.17
N SER A 60 -4.38 -7.49 -20.93
CA SER A 60 -5.20 -8.66 -20.53
C SER A 60 -6.34 -8.31 -19.58
N GLY A 61 -6.38 -7.10 -19.03
CA GLY A 61 -7.33 -6.74 -17.98
C GLY A 61 -7.04 -7.52 -16.68
N THR A 62 -8.09 -7.69 -15.86
CA THR A 62 -8.01 -8.38 -14.56
C THR A 62 -7.99 -9.89 -14.75
N THR A 63 -6.94 -10.55 -14.28
CA THR A 63 -6.77 -12.01 -14.35
C THR A 63 -6.61 -12.57 -12.94
N PRO A 64 -7.44 -13.53 -12.50
CA PRO A 64 -7.22 -14.27 -11.26
C PRO A 64 -5.92 -15.07 -11.33
N ILE A 65 -5.11 -15.01 -10.27
CA ILE A 65 -3.83 -15.73 -10.18
C ILE A 65 -3.79 -16.74 -9.03
N GLY A 66 -4.94 -17.09 -8.48
CA GLY A 66 -5.00 -17.95 -7.30
C GLY A 66 -4.49 -17.26 -6.02
N GLY A 67 -4.07 -18.04 -5.03
CA GLY A 67 -3.64 -17.50 -3.74
C GLY A 67 -4.79 -16.91 -2.91
N ARG A 68 -4.44 -16.32 -1.76
CA ARG A 68 -5.42 -15.64 -0.88
C ARG A 68 -5.49 -14.15 -1.14
N SER A 69 -4.35 -13.53 -1.40
CA SER A 69 -4.23 -12.09 -1.70
C SER A 69 -2.92 -11.80 -2.43
N SER A 70 -2.90 -10.80 -3.29
CA SER A 70 -1.69 -10.12 -3.74
C SER A 70 -1.65 -8.73 -3.15
N ILE A 71 -0.52 -8.35 -2.56
CA ILE A 71 -0.39 -7.14 -1.74
C ILE A 71 0.58 -6.14 -2.36
N ALA A 72 1.69 -6.62 -2.93
CA ALA A 72 2.64 -5.75 -3.60
C ALA A 72 3.24 -6.43 -4.84
N VAL A 73 3.87 -5.65 -5.70
CA VAL A 73 4.49 -6.08 -6.94
C VAL A 73 5.87 -5.45 -7.09
N SER A 74 6.83 -6.22 -7.62
CA SER A 74 8.15 -5.68 -7.98
C SER A 74 8.06 -4.57 -9.02
N ARG A 75 9.09 -3.75 -9.11
CA ARG A 75 9.11 -2.58 -10.00
C ARG A 75 8.83 -2.93 -11.47
N ASP A 76 9.37 -4.05 -11.95
CA ASP A 76 9.17 -4.54 -13.31
C ASP A 76 7.84 -5.28 -13.55
N GLY A 77 7.06 -5.51 -12.50
CA GLY A 77 5.80 -6.26 -12.54
C GLY A 77 5.97 -7.78 -12.57
N GLY A 78 7.21 -8.30 -12.54
CA GLY A 78 7.51 -9.71 -12.73
C GLY A 78 7.33 -10.58 -11.48
N THR A 79 7.42 -9.99 -10.30
CA THR A 79 7.25 -10.69 -9.02
C THR A 79 6.09 -10.09 -8.24
N ILE A 80 5.09 -10.88 -7.94
CA ILE A 80 3.94 -10.49 -7.12
C ILE A 80 4.08 -11.18 -5.76
N ILE A 81 3.83 -10.46 -4.70
CA ILE A 81 3.89 -10.98 -3.34
C ILE A 81 2.54 -10.87 -2.64
N GLY A 82 2.32 -11.77 -1.69
CA GLY A 82 1.08 -11.80 -0.94
C GLY A 82 0.99 -13.00 -0.01
N ARG A 83 -0.15 -13.66 -0.06
CA ARG A 83 -0.43 -14.84 0.78
C ARG A 83 -1.03 -15.96 -0.04
N ALA A 84 -0.63 -17.19 0.27
CA ALA A 84 -1.23 -18.41 -0.28
C ALA A 84 -1.37 -19.47 0.81
N LEU A 85 -2.23 -20.46 0.56
CA LEU A 85 -2.48 -21.56 1.50
C LEU A 85 -1.45 -22.68 1.31
N ASP A 86 -0.99 -23.26 2.41
CA ASP A 86 -0.26 -24.52 2.38
C ASP A 86 -1.23 -25.72 2.29
N ALA A 87 -0.69 -26.94 2.24
CA ALA A 87 -1.49 -28.16 2.16
C ALA A 87 -2.38 -28.41 3.38
N ARG A 88 -2.15 -27.69 4.50
CA ARG A 88 -2.96 -27.75 5.71
C ARG A 88 -4.06 -26.69 5.73
N GLY A 89 -4.13 -25.82 4.71
CA GLY A 89 -5.06 -24.69 4.64
C GLY A 89 -4.60 -23.47 5.45
N LEU A 90 -3.30 -23.37 5.80
CA LEU A 90 -2.75 -22.26 6.57
C LEU A 90 -2.16 -21.20 5.64
N GLU A 91 -2.40 -19.92 5.94
CA GLU A 91 -1.88 -18.79 5.18
C GLU A 91 -0.38 -18.59 5.44
N ASN A 92 0.39 -18.52 4.37
CA ASN A 92 1.81 -18.24 4.36
C ASN A 92 2.11 -17.04 3.46
N ALA A 93 3.14 -16.28 3.80
CA ALA A 93 3.77 -15.37 2.87
C ALA A 93 4.18 -16.13 1.61
N ALA A 94 3.94 -15.54 0.45
CA ALA A 94 4.14 -16.22 -0.82
C ALA A 94 4.56 -15.25 -1.92
N VAL A 95 5.26 -15.78 -2.94
CA VAL A 95 5.61 -15.08 -4.19
C VAL A 95 5.01 -15.81 -5.38
N TRP A 96 4.58 -15.05 -6.36
CA TRP A 96 4.14 -15.52 -7.67
C TRP A 96 5.03 -14.89 -8.74
N ILE A 97 5.61 -15.71 -9.62
CA ILE A 97 6.60 -15.29 -10.62
C ILE A 97 6.20 -15.88 -11.98
N GLY A 98 6.05 -15.03 -12.98
CA GLY A 98 6.04 -15.43 -14.39
C GLY A 98 4.94 -16.43 -14.80
N ASN A 99 3.71 -16.31 -14.31
CA ASN A 99 2.57 -17.21 -14.56
C ASN A 99 2.72 -18.62 -13.96
N GLU A 100 3.60 -18.80 -12.99
CA GLU A 100 3.78 -20.02 -12.23
C GLU A 100 2.81 -20.10 -11.04
N GLU A 101 2.91 -21.19 -10.28
CA GLU A 101 2.17 -21.34 -9.02
C GLU A 101 2.76 -20.47 -7.91
N TRP A 102 1.94 -20.15 -6.90
CA TRP A 102 2.40 -19.46 -5.71
C TRP A 102 3.43 -20.30 -4.96
N ARG A 103 4.63 -19.76 -4.79
CA ARG A 103 5.70 -20.34 -3.98
C ARG A 103 5.60 -19.80 -2.56
N LEU A 104 5.38 -20.69 -1.59
CA LEU A 104 5.34 -20.33 -0.17
C LEU A 104 6.74 -19.97 0.33
N LEU A 105 6.83 -18.92 1.15
CA LEU A 105 8.07 -18.48 1.78
C LEU A 105 8.27 -19.12 3.17
N GLY A 106 7.23 -19.79 3.69
CA GLY A 106 7.27 -20.49 4.96
C GLY A 106 7.05 -19.59 6.17
N SER A 107 7.63 -19.98 7.28
CA SER A 107 7.55 -19.31 8.60
C SER A 107 8.91 -19.34 9.29
N PHE A 108 9.04 -18.73 10.47
CA PHE A 108 10.33 -18.70 11.21
C PHE A 108 10.83 -20.08 11.63
N THR A 109 9.93 -21.04 11.85
CA THR A 109 10.28 -22.42 12.17
C THR A 109 9.49 -23.37 11.29
N ALA A 110 10.11 -24.52 10.92
CA ALA A 110 9.46 -25.53 10.11
C ALA A 110 8.19 -26.12 10.77
N ASP A 111 8.19 -26.18 12.10
CA ASP A 111 7.13 -26.74 12.92
C ASP A 111 6.23 -25.65 13.54
N ALA A 112 6.18 -24.45 12.94
CA ALA A 112 5.35 -23.38 13.43
C ALA A 112 3.90 -23.83 13.60
N LEU A 113 3.37 -23.68 14.80
CA LEU A 113 1.97 -23.90 15.09
C LEU A 113 1.17 -22.70 14.57
N PRO A 114 0.02 -22.94 13.94
CA PRO A 114 -0.82 -21.86 13.44
C PRO A 114 -1.36 -21.02 14.60
N CYS A 115 -1.30 -19.70 14.42
CA CYS A 115 -2.03 -18.77 15.25
C CYS A 115 -3.13 -18.20 14.36
N ASP A 116 -4.36 -18.62 14.54
CA ASP A 116 -5.52 -18.19 13.74
C ASP A 116 -5.37 -18.46 12.22
N ALA A 117 -4.90 -19.63 11.83
CA ALA A 117 -4.70 -20.02 10.43
C ALA A 117 -3.68 -19.19 9.63
N LEU A 118 -2.99 -18.25 10.25
CA LEU A 118 -1.93 -17.43 9.63
C LEU A 118 -0.55 -17.79 10.21
N LEU A 119 0.36 -18.23 9.37
CA LEU A 119 1.76 -18.45 9.75
C LEU A 119 2.64 -17.24 9.41
N SER A 120 2.43 -16.66 8.25
CA SER A 120 3.16 -15.48 7.78
C SER A 120 2.39 -14.77 6.66
N GLY A 121 2.72 -13.48 6.42
CA GLY A 121 2.16 -12.70 5.33
C GLY A 121 3.20 -11.73 4.77
N ALA A 122 3.29 -11.63 3.45
CA ALA A 122 4.17 -10.68 2.77
C ALA A 122 3.44 -9.35 2.50
N PHE A 123 4.15 -8.23 2.65
CA PHE A 123 3.60 -6.88 2.52
C PHE A 123 4.40 -5.96 1.60
N GLY A 124 5.70 -6.19 1.39
CA GLY A 124 6.56 -5.39 0.51
C GLY A 124 7.63 -6.21 -0.18
N ALA A 125 8.10 -5.73 -1.34
CA ALA A 125 9.19 -6.34 -2.10
C ALA A 125 10.19 -5.27 -2.60
N SER A 126 11.46 -5.65 -2.76
CA SER A 126 12.48 -4.85 -3.46
C SER A 126 12.15 -4.70 -4.96
N ASP A 127 12.80 -3.75 -5.63
CA ASP A 127 12.61 -3.48 -7.06
C ASP A 127 12.75 -4.74 -7.94
N ASP A 128 13.67 -5.62 -7.60
CA ASP A 128 13.95 -6.87 -8.32
C ASP A 128 13.19 -8.09 -7.79
N GLY A 129 12.34 -7.89 -6.78
CA GLY A 129 11.54 -8.95 -6.16
C GLY A 129 12.34 -9.99 -5.35
N ARG A 130 13.65 -9.79 -5.15
CA ARG A 130 14.51 -10.76 -4.43
C ARG A 130 14.37 -10.66 -2.92
N VAL A 131 14.13 -9.46 -2.41
CA VAL A 131 13.85 -9.24 -1.00
C VAL A 131 12.36 -9.11 -0.81
N VAL A 132 11.81 -9.91 0.09
CA VAL A 132 10.40 -9.84 0.51
C VAL A 132 10.36 -9.57 2.01
N VAL A 133 9.47 -8.66 2.42
CA VAL A 133 9.29 -8.31 3.83
C VAL A 133 7.84 -8.49 4.26
N GLY A 134 7.65 -8.68 5.55
CA GLY A 134 6.31 -8.92 6.05
C GLY A 134 6.25 -9.18 7.54
N LEU A 135 5.31 -10.04 7.91
CA LEU A 135 5.03 -10.47 9.27
C LEU A 135 5.02 -11.99 9.33
N GLY A 136 5.68 -12.56 10.32
CA GLY A 136 5.61 -13.97 10.67
C GLY A 136 5.31 -14.14 12.17
N TRP A 137 4.58 -15.19 12.53
CA TRP A 137 4.34 -15.51 13.92
C TRP A 137 5.54 -16.22 14.54
N ASN A 138 6.01 -15.69 15.67
CA ASN A 138 7.04 -16.29 16.51
C ASN A 138 6.36 -16.85 17.77
N GLY A 139 5.74 -18.02 17.65
CA GLY A 139 4.75 -18.50 18.60
C GLY A 139 3.46 -17.68 18.55
N CYS A 140 2.44 -18.05 19.33
CA CYS A 140 1.12 -17.41 19.22
C CYS A 140 0.93 -16.14 20.05
N ARG A 141 2.00 -15.59 20.63
CA ARG A 141 1.89 -14.39 21.46
C ARG A 141 2.16 -13.11 20.69
N TYR A 142 3.20 -13.09 19.87
CA TYR A 142 3.61 -11.92 19.10
C TYR A 142 4.04 -12.33 17.71
N ALA A 143 3.73 -11.48 16.74
CA ALA A 143 4.23 -11.60 15.39
C ALA A 143 5.45 -10.67 15.22
N HIS A 144 6.42 -11.09 14.43
CA HIS A 144 7.60 -10.28 14.16
C HIS A 144 7.69 -9.91 12.68
N ALA A 145 8.28 -8.75 12.40
CA ALA A 145 8.72 -8.39 11.08
C ALA A 145 9.74 -9.39 10.56
N PHE A 146 9.65 -9.75 9.30
CA PHE A 146 10.65 -10.59 8.65
C PHE A 146 11.24 -9.91 7.41
N ARG A 147 12.44 -10.33 7.05
CA ARG A 147 13.07 -10.13 5.75
C ARG A 147 13.43 -11.48 5.16
N TRP A 148 13.01 -11.75 3.95
CA TRP A 148 13.23 -13.00 3.24
C TRP A 148 14.05 -12.77 1.97
N GLU A 149 15.00 -13.67 1.71
CA GLU A 149 15.71 -13.84 0.44
C GLU A 149 15.88 -15.34 0.18
N ALA A 150 15.92 -15.75 -1.10
CA ALA A 150 16.03 -17.16 -1.47
C ALA A 150 17.23 -17.90 -0.82
N PRO A 151 18.45 -17.32 -0.71
CA PRO A 151 19.59 -18.02 -0.12
C PRO A 151 19.50 -18.23 1.39
N THR A 152 18.86 -17.28 2.11
CA THR A 152 18.83 -17.25 3.58
C THR A 152 17.49 -17.68 4.18
N GLY A 153 16.43 -17.69 3.36
CA GLY A 153 15.06 -17.90 3.86
C GLY A 153 14.55 -16.71 4.66
N MET A 154 13.59 -16.97 5.55
CA MET A 154 12.95 -15.96 6.39
C MET A 154 13.82 -15.66 7.62
N VAL A 155 14.26 -14.41 7.73
CA VAL A 155 15.04 -13.88 8.86
C VAL A 155 14.11 -13.03 9.74
N ASP A 156 14.04 -13.36 11.03
CA ASP A 156 13.32 -12.59 12.04
C ASP A 156 14.06 -11.27 12.32
N LEU A 157 13.39 -10.14 12.12
CA LEU A 157 13.93 -8.80 12.40
C LEU A 157 13.78 -8.41 13.88
N GLY A 158 13.16 -9.28 14.67
CA GLY A 158 13.04 -9.13 16.12
C GLY A 158 12.09 -8.02 16.56
N SER A 159 12.20 -7.71 17.85
CA SER A 159 11.47 -6.64 18.51
C SER A 159 12.31 -6.08 19.66
N ALA A 160 12.46 -4.76 19.73
CA ALA A 160 13.24 -4.11 20.76
C ALA A 160 12.59 -4.18 22.18
N ASN A 161 11.30 -4.51 22.26
CA ASN A 161 10.54 -4.53 23.52
C ASN A 161 9.72 -5.82 23.73
N ALA A 162 10.02 -6.89 23.00
CA ALA A 162 9.30 -8.17 23.03
C ALA A 162 7.77 -8.04 22.74
N ARG A 163 7.38 -7.11 21.88
CA ARG A 163 6.03 -6.90 21.35
C ARG A 163 6.00 -7.16 19.84
N SER A 164 4.81 -7.16 19.26
CA SER A 164 4.66 -7.38 17.82
C SER A 164 5.37 -6.32 16.98
N THR A 165 5.95 -6.77 15.89
CA THR A 165 6.50 -5.93 14.82
C THR A 165 5.97 -6.39 13.47
N ARG A 166 5.92 -5.48 12.48
CA ARG A 166 5.60 -5.81 11.09
C ARG A 166 6.42 -4.93 10.16
N ALA A 167 6.96 -5.53 9.13
CA ALA A 167 7.50 -4.82 7.98
C ALA A 167 6.38 -4.58 6.96
N ASN A 168 6.16 -3.34 6.56
CA ASN A 168 5.13 -2.95 5.60
C ASN A 168 5.71 -2.79 4.19
N ASN A 169 6.94 -2.29 4.10
CA ASN A 169 7.57 -1.98 2.83
C ASN A 169 9.11 -2.08 2.96
N VAL A 170 9.80 -2.09 1.83
CA VAL A 170 11.26 -2.13 1.74
C VAL A 170 11.74 -1.23 0.61
N SER A 171 12.91 -0.60 0.77
CA SER A 171 13.56 0.17 -0.30
C SER A 171 13.84 -0.67 -1.54
N GLY A 172 13.97 -0.02 -2.70
CA GLY A 172 14.19 -0.71 -3.97
C GLY A 172 15.42 -1.62 -3.99
N ASP A 173 16.47 -1.27 -3.23
CA ASP A 173 17.68 -2.08 -3.06
C ASP A 173 17.60 -3.16 -1.96
N GLY A 174 16.46 -3.24 -1.27
CA GLY A 174 16.20 -4.23 -0.21
C GLY A 174 16.90 -3.98 1.13
N ARG A 175 17.57 -2.82 1.32
CA ARG A 175 18.41 -2.56 2.51
C ARG A 175 17.69 -1.91 3.66
N VAL A 176 16.69 -1.07 3.37
CA VAL A 176 15.93 -0.35 4.39
C VAL A 176 14.50 -0.89 4.41
N VAL A 177 14.15 -1.53 5.50
CA VAL A 177 12.79 -2.01 5.76
C VAL A 177 12.07 -0.98 6.61
N VAL A 178 10.78 -0.73 6.35
CA VAL A 178 9.94 0.18 7.15
C VAL A 178 8.66 -0.51 7.60
N GLY A 179 8.13 -0.07 8.74
CA GLY A 179 6.95 -0.67 9.32
C GLY A 179 6.67 -0.14 10.71
N TRP A 180 6.36 -1.03 11.64
CA TRP A 180 6.01 -0.64 13.00
C TRP A 180 6.44 -1.66 14.05
N GLN A 181 6.50 -1.19 15.30
CA GLN A 181 6.60 -1.95 16.52
C GLN A 181 5.50 -1.52 17.49
N GLU A 182 4.83 -2.44 18.15
CA GLU A 182 3.92 -2.11 19.23
C GLU A 182 4.67 -1.65 20.49
N ASP A 183 4.15 -0.63 21.14
CA ASP A 183 4.54 -0.30 22.52
C ASP A 183 3.69 -1.08 23.54
N ILE A 184 3.87 -0.79 24.85
CA ILE A 184 3.14 -1.46 25.91
C ILE A 184 1.63 -1.21 25.89
N THR A 185 1.18 -0.14 25.23
CA THR A 185 -0.25 0.24 25.12
C THR A 185 -0.92 -0.36 23.87
N GLY A 186 -0.13 -1.01 22.98
CA GLY A 186 -0.58 -1.46 21.66
C GLY A 186 -0.49 -0.38 20.58
N PHE A 187 0.08 0.79 20.89
CA PHE A 187 0.31 1.81 19.87
C PHE A 187 1.43 1.35 18.91
N ARG A 188 1.15 1.42 17.61
CA ARG A 188 2.09 1.05 16.54
C ARG A 188 3.04 2.20 16.28
N GLN A 189 4.23 2.11 16.88
CA GLN A 189 5.32 3.06 16.70
C GLN A 189 6.01 2.83 15.36
N GLY A 190 6.22 3.89 14.57
CA GLY A 190 6.94 3.83 13.31
C GLY A 190 8.38 3.35 13.50
N ALA A 191 8.74 2.34 12.74
CA ALA A 191 10.05 1.69 12.81
C ALA A 191 10.67 1.56 11.43
N LYS A 192 12.00 1.59 11.38
CA LYS A 192 12.80 1.19 10.22
C LYS A 192 13.89 0.23 10.68
N TRP A 193 14.29 -0.67 9.80
CA TRP A 193 15.42 -1.57 9.98
C TRP A 193 16.46 -1.26 8.91
N VAL A 194 17.65 -0.87 9.33
CA VAL A 194 18.79 -0.62 8.46
C VAL A 194 19.86 -1.64 8.80
N ASN A 195 20.31 -2.42 7.81
CA ASN A 195 21.23 -3.55 8.07
C ASN A 195 20.71 -4.49 9.18
N LEU A 196 19.42 -4.79 9.18
CA LEU A 196 18.69 -5.60 10.17
C LEU A 196 18.63 -4.99 11.59
N GLN A 197 19.14 -3.78 11.81
CA GLN A 197 19.07 -3.08 13.10
C GLN A 197 17.84 -2.19 13.15
N GLN A 198 17.00 -2.37 14.17
CA GLN A 198 15.78 -1.61 14.36
C GLN A 198 16.05 -0.22 14.94
N GLU A 199 15.40 0.77 14.35
CA GLU A 199 15.36 2.14 14.84
C GLU A 199 13.91 2.64 14.84
N LEU A 200 13.47 3.28 15.93
CA LEU A 200 12.17 3.94 15.98
C LEU A 200 12.24 5.33 15.36
N ILE A 201 11.26 5.69 14.55
CA ILE A 201 11.21 6.97 13.84
C ILE A 201 10.68 8.04 14.80
N ARG A 202 11.50 9.07 15.05
CA ARG A 202 11.17 10.17 15.97
C ARG A 202 10.77 11.41 15.20
N GLY A 203 9.64 11.98 15.62
CA GLY A 203 9.11 13.24 15.11
C GLY A 203 9.16 14.35 16.19
N PRO A 204 8.58 15.52 15.89
CA PRO A 204 8.60 16.67 16.79
C PRO A 204 7.82 16.44 18.11
N HIS A 205 6.88 15.49 18.13
CA HIS A 205 6.01 15.18 19.28
C HIS A 205 6.34 13.84 19.94
N GLY A 206 7.44 13.20 19.60
CA GLY A 206 7.85 11.88 20.12
C GLY A 206 8.04 10.84 19.03
N ILE A 207 7.82 9.57 19.35
CA ILE A 207 7.87 8.50 18.35
C ILE A 207 6.58 8.55 17.53
N VAL A 208 6.71 8.69 16.20
CA VAL A 208 5.55 8.73 15.31
C VAL A 208 4.87 7.36 15.19
N GLY A 209 3.66 7.34 14.65
CA GLY A 209 2.94 6.10 14.36
C GLY A 209 3.48 5.35 13.14
N GLU A 210 2.77 4.33 12.73
CA GLU A 210 3.13 3.37 11.70
C GLU A 210 3.74 4.00 10.44
N ALA A 211 4.89 3.49 9.98
CA ALA A 211 5.47 3.77 8.68
C ALA A 211 4.86 2.81 7.65
N PHE A 212 4.25 3.35 6.60
CA PHE A 212 3.58 2.55 5.57
C PHE A 212 4.48 2.24 4.38
N ALA A 213 5.23 3.23 3.89
CA ALA A 213 6.07 3.06 2.71
C ALA A 213 7.37 3.87 2.78
N ALA A 214 8.35 3.42 2.01
CA ALA A 214 9.56 4.16 1.67
C ALA A 214 9.65 4.26 0.14
N ASN A 215 10.22 5.37 -0.37
CA ASN A 215 10.59 5.45 -1.77
C ASN A 215 11.81 4.56 -2.08
N ARG A 216 12.20 4.50 -3.36
CA ARG A 216 13.20 3.58 -3.88
C ARG A 216 14.52 3.55 -3.10
N ASP A 217 15.06 4.70 -2.71
CA ASP A 217 16.33 4.85 -2.00
C ASP A 217 16.17 5.09 -0.50
N ALA A 218 14.95 4.98 0.01
CA ALA A 218 14.55 5.29 1.38
C ALA A 218 14.91 6.72 1.84
N SER A 219 15.07 7.66 0.90
CA SER A 219 15.26 9.08 1.20
C SER A 219 13.97 9.75 1.68
N VAL A 220 12.81 9.14 1.39
CA VAL A 220 11.48 9.52 1.86
C VAL A 220 10.80 8.31 2.48
N ILE A 221 10.29 8.47 3.71
CA ILE A 221 9.45 7.48 4.39
C ILE A 221 8.15 8.17 4.79
N VAL A 222 7.02 7.52 4.57
CA VAL A 222 5.69 8.09 4.84
C VAL A 222 4.89 7.23 5.81
N GLY A 223 3.98 7.88 6.55
CA GLY A 223 3.19 7.17 7.55
C GLY A 223 2.02 7.95 8.11
N GLY A 224 1.46 7.42 9.19
CA GLY A 224 0.32 8.01 9.89
C GLY A 224 0.62 8.28 11.37
N HIS A 225 -0.22 9.11 12.01
CA HIS A 225 -0.14 9.46 13.42
C HIS A 225 1.19 10.17 13.77
N CYS A 226 1.36 11.40 13.29
CA CYS A 226 2.54 12.21 13.58
C CYS A 226 2.70 12.55 15.08
N ASP A 227 1.59 12.79 15.77
CA ASP A 227 1.54 13.02 17.22
C ASP A 227 0.91 11.79 17.90
N PRO A 228 1.69 10.98 18.65
CA PRO A 228 1.18 9.82 19.35
C PRO A 228 0.16 10.16 20.46
N ALA A 229 0.19 11.39 21.00
CA ALA A 229 -0.75 11.84 22.04
C ALA A 229 -2.06 12.35 21.47
N ALA A 230 -2.16 12.60 20.15
CA ALA A 230 -3.39 13.10 19.54
C ALA A 230 -4.51 12.06 19.57
N THR A 231 -5.67 12.42 20.13
CA THR A 231 -6.81 11.51 20.28
C THR A 231 -7.95 11.79 19.30
N THR A 232 -8.06 13.02 18.79
CA THR A 232 -9.17 13.47 17.94
C THR A 232 -8.77 13.75 16.50
N VAL A 233 -7.56 14.27 16.30
CA VAL A 233 -7.01 14.61 14.97
C VAL A 233 -5.62 14.01 14.86
N ARG A 234 -5.45 13.04 13.98
CA ARG A 234 -4.19 12.35 13.76
C ARG A 234 -3.66 12.66 12.37
N SER A 235 -2.60 13.47 12.30
CA SER A 235 -1.97 13.89 11.05
C SER A 235 -1.10 12.79 10.46
N ALA A 236 -0.98 12.77 9.13
CA ALA A 236 0.07 12.01 8.45
C ALA A 236 1.44 12.63 8.70
N TRP A 237 2.49 11.89 8.36
CA TRP A 237 3.86 12.38 8.41
C TRP A 237 4.68 11.85 7.23
N ALA A 238 5.69 12.62 6.87
CA ALA A 238 6.77 12.19 6.00
C ALA A 238 8.12 12.49 6.67
N TRP A 239 9.04 11.56 6.54
CA TRP A 239 10.43 11.70 6.95
C TRP A 239 11.32 11.80 5.72
N THR A 240 12.30 12.71 5.78
CA THR A 240 13.37 12.79 4.78
C THR A 240 14.71 12.88 5.47
N VAL A 241 15.78 12.46 4.77
CA VAL A 241 17.16 12.57 5.29
C VAL A 241 17.51 14.01 5.66
N ALA A 242 17.05 14.99 4.88
CA ALA A 242 17.41 16.40 5.07
C ALA A 242 16.63 17.08 6.21
N ALA A 243 15.34 16.72 6.41
CA ALA A 243 14.44 17.47 7.29
C ALA A 243 13.97 16.67 8.52
N GLY A 244 14.26 15.35 8.59
CA GLY A 244 13.62 14.49 9.57
C GLY A 244 12.13 14.37 9.34
N VAL A 245 11.35 14.15 10.40
CA VAL A 245 9.88 14.03 10.32
C VAL A 245 9.22 15.40 10.24
N ARG A 246 8.32 15.54 9.26
CA ARG A 246 7.37 16.65 9.13
C ARG A 246 5.94 16.11 9.20
N CYS A 247 5.08 16.78 9.98
CA CYS A 247 3.65 16.47 10.07
C CYS A 247 2.86 17.17 8.95
N TYR A 248 1.85 16.47 8.44
CA TYR A 248 0.95 16.94 7.38
C TYR A 248 -0.49 16.90 7.87
N PRO A 249 -0.98 17.94 8.55
CA PRO A 249 -2.38 18.05 8.91
C PRO A 249 -3.23 18.31 7.66
N VAL A 250 -4.39 17.68 7.60
CA VAL A 250 -5.41 17.93 6.57
C VAL A 250 -6.67 18.40 7.28
N ALA A 251 -7.20 19.55 6.89
CA ALA A 251 -8.42 20.07 7.45
C ALA A 251 -9.61 19.18 7.05
N ARG A 252 -10.50 18.92 8.00
CA ARG A 252 -11.73 18.19 7.73
C ARG A 252 -12.67 19.06 6.87
N PRO A 253 -13.14 18.59 5.72
CA PRO A 253 -14.15 19.26 4.92
C PRO A 253 -15.44 19.48 5.75
N PRO A 254 -16.12 20.63 5.61
CA PRO A 254 -17.30 20.95 6.41
C PRO A 254 -18.48 20.01 6.16
N GLU A 255 -18.56 19.38 4.99
CA GLU A 255 -19.58 18.40 4.63
C GLU A 255 -19.39 17.03 5.31
N LEU A 256 -18.19 16.71 5.80
CA LEU A 256 -17.95 15.46 6.50
C LEU A 256 -18.40 15.55 7.97
N PRO A 257 -18.85 14.41 8.56
CA PRO A 257 -19.29 14.36 9.95
C PRO A 257 -18.22 14.87 10.92
N ASN A 258 -18.65 15.53 12.00
CA ASN A 258 -17.75 16.02 13.05
C ASN A 258 -17.31 14.88 13.99
N LEU A 259 -16.52 13.96 13.47
CA LEU A 259 -15.96 12.81 14.17
C LEU A 259 -14.44 12.96 14.32
N PRO A 260 -13.82 12.28 15.30
CA PRO A 260 -12.37 12.09 15.28
C PRO A 260 -11.91 11.49 13.95
N TYR A 261 -10.79 11.96 13.45
CA TYR A 261 -10.26 11.50 12.16
C TYR A 261 -8.75 11.28 12.18
N SER A 262 -8.31 10.46 11.24
CA SER A 262 -6.90 10.19 11.01
C SER A 262 -6.56 10.43 9.55
N VAL A 263 -5.38 10.96 9.31
CA VAL A 263 -4.79 11.12 7.99
C VAL A 263 -3.57 10.20 7.90
N VAL A 264 -3.50 9.42 6.84
CA VAL A 264 -2.40 8.50 6.60
C VAL A 264 -1.84 8.66 5.19
N MET A 265 -0.54 8.65 5.04
CA MET A 265 0.19 8.50 3.78
C MET A 265 0.56 7.04 3.61
N MET A 266 0.16 6.41 2.51
CA MET A 266 0.24 4.97 2.31
C MET A 266 1.33 4.56 1.32
N SER A 267 1.59 5.38 0.31
CA SER A 267 2.61 5.11 -0.72
C SER A 267 3.22 6.41 -1.22
N THR A 268 4.40 6.34 -1.81
CA THR A 268 5.14 7.50 -2.33
C THR A 268 5.89 7.15 -3.61
N SER A 269 5.90 8.09 -4.57
CA SER A 269 6.73 7.99 -5.77
C SER A 269 8.23 8.03 -5.45
N ASP A 270 9.09 7.67 -6.40
CA ASP A 270 10.56 7.73 -6.25
C ASP A 270 11.05 9.14 -5.87
N SER A 271 10.42 10.16 -6.41
CA SER A 271 10.78 11.56 -6.11
C SER A 271 10.26 12.07 -4.75
N GLY A 272 9.35 11.35 -4.10
CA GLY A 272 8.64 11.81 -2.91
C GLY A 272 7.63 12.95 -3.16
N ARG A 273 7.45 13.38 -4.42
CA ARG A 273 6.59 14.53 -4.78
C ARG A 273 5.12 14.15 -4.89
N VAL A 274 4.84 12.88 -5.24
CA VAL A 274 3.49 12.33 -5.32
C VAL A 274 3.34 11.28 -4.23
N ILE A 275 2.36 11.49 -3.35
CA ILE A 275 2.08 10.59 -2.22
C ILE A 275 0.59 10.28 -2.24
N SER A 276 0.24 9.02 -2.02
CA SER A 276 -1.14 8.56 -1.89
C SER A 276 -1.49 8.23 -0.46
N GLY A 277 -2.79 8.28 -0.12
CA GLY A 277 -3.24 7.93 1.22
C GLY A 277 -4.73 8.11 1.44
N ALA A 278 -5.11 8.34 2.69
CA ALA A 278 -6.51 8.46 3.06
C ALA A 278 -6.75 9.39 4.23
N PHE A 279 -7.95 9.97 4.26
CA PHE A 279 -8.59 10.64 5.37
C PHE A 279 -9.66 9.69 5.92
N THR A 280 -9.51 9.22 7.15
CA THR A 280 -10.40 8.21 7.76
C THR A 280 -11.16 8.80 8.93
N PHE A 281 -12.47 8.55 9.01
CA PHE A 281 -13.35 9.04 10.07
C PHE A 281 -14.47 8.03 10.35
N GLY A 282 -14.64 7.64 11.59
CA GLY A 282 -15.58 6.57 11.94
C GLY A 282 -15.25 5.27 11.20
N LEU A 283 -16.18 4.79 10.38
CA LEU A 283 -16.01 3.61 9.51
C LEU A 283 -15.78 3.98 8.04
N ASP A 284 -15.74 5.28 7.72
CA ASP A 284 -15.59 5.80 6.37
C ASP A 284 -14.19 6.33 6.10
N SER A 285 -13.90 6.52 4.83
CA SER A 285 -12.62 7.05 4.36
C SER A 285 -12.75 7.76 3.02
N GLU A 286 -11.92 8.81 2.84
CA GLU A 286 -11.78 9.52 1.57
C GLU A 286 -10.34 9.47 1.10
N SER A 287 -10.15 9.19 -0.17
CA SER A 287 -8.83 9.11 -0.80
C SER A 287 -8.15 10.45 -0.87
N LEU A 288 -6.89 10.49 -0.47
CA LEU A 288 -6.02 11.66 -0.53
C LEU A 288 -4.87 11.48 -1.52
N LEU A 289 -4.49 12.57 -2.13
CA LEU A 289 -3.33 12.74 -2.99
C LEU A 289 -2.54 13.96 -2.51
N TRP A 290 -1.24 13.81 -2.28
CA TRP A 290 -0.35 14.94 -2.09
C TRP A 290 0.47 15.15 -3.35
N LEU A 291 0.50 16.40 -3.82
CA LEU A 291 1.35 16.87 -4.91
C LEU A 291 2.28 17.94 -4.37
N ASP A 292 3.59 17.68 -4.39
CA ASP A 292 4.61 18.58 -3.85
C ASP A 292 4.36 19.01 -2.38
N GLY A 293 3.77 18.08 -1.60
CA GLY A 293 3.44 18.28 -0.19
C GLY A 293 2.07 18.92 0.08
N GLU A 294 1.33 19.34 -0.95
CA GLU A 294 -0.02 19.90 -0.81
C GLU A 294 -1.08 18.80 -0.89
N PRO A 295 -1.98 18.66 0.10
CA PRO A 295 -3.00 17.62 0.12
C PRO A 295 -4.21 18.00 -0.73
N HIS A 296 -4.73 17.01 -1.46
CA HIS A 296 -5.97 17.10 -2.23
C HIS A 296 -6.87 15.91 -1.92
N PHE A 297 -8.16 16.15 -1.68
CA PHE A 297 -9.14 15.08 -1.77
C PHE A 297 -9.24 14.63 -3.23
N LEU A 298 -9.05 13.35 -3.50
CA LEU A 298 -8.92 12.83 -4.87
C LEU A 298 -10.15 13.15 -5.71
N LYS A 299 -11.35 13.08 -5.12
CA LYS A 299 -12.60 13.43 -5.79
C LYS A 299 -12.63 14.88 -6.26
N ASP A 300 -12.15 15.80 -5.45
CA ASP A 300 -12.14 17.22 -5.79
C ASP A 300 -11.05 17.54 -6.81
N TYR A 301 -9.89 16.88 -6.68
CA TYR A 301 -8.83 16.98 -7.68
C TYR A 301 -9.30 16.51 -9.06
N LEU A 302 -9.97 15.36 -9.14
CA LEU A 302 -10.53 14.84 -10.40
C LEU A 302 -11.59 15.76 -10.99
N ARG A 303 -12.49 16.28 -10.15
CA ARG A 303 -13.51 17.24 -10.60
C ARG A 303 -12.89 18.48 -11.22
N ALA A 304 -11.86 19.06 -10.59
CA ALA A 304 -11.15 20.23 -11.10
C ALA A 304 -10.39 19.95 -12.40
N ASN A 305 -10.06 18.68 -12.68
CA ASN A 305 -9.28 18.25 -13.83
C ASN A 305 -10.12 17.54 -14.92
N GLY A 306 -11.42 17.84 -15.01
CA GLY A 306 -12.27 17.42 -16.14
C GLY A 306 -13.09 16.15 -15.90
N TYR A 307 -13.12 15.64 -14.67
CA TYR A 307 -13.91 14.46 -14.26
C TYR A 307 -14.96 14.80 -13.19
N PRO A 308 -15.97 15.66 -13.49
CA PRO A 308 -16.96 16.08 -12.51
C PRO A 308 -17.81 14.93 -11.97
N ASP A 309 -17.90 13.86 -12.73
CA ASP A 309 -18.69 12.66 -12.43
C ASP A 309 -17.85 11.49 -11.86
N ALA A 310 -16.55 11.70 -11.63
CA ALA A 310 -15.74 10.71 -10.94
C ALA A 310 -16.35 10.37 -9.57
N PHE A 311 -16.42 9.09 -9.26
CA PHE A 311 -17.04 8.56 -8.03
C PHE A 311 -18.56 8.89 -7.91
N ARG A 312 -19.27 9.10 -9.04
CA ARG A 312 -20.73 9.35 -8.99
C ARG A 312 -21.44 8.12 -8.42
N GLY A 313 -22.17 8.34 -7.33
CA GLY A 313 -22.94 7.30 -6.66
C GLY A 313 -22.12 6.43 -5.69
N TRP A 314 -20.84 6.74 -5.50
CA TRP A 314 -20.03 6.10 -4.45
C TRP A 314 -20.41 6.63 -3.07
N VAL A 315 -20.36 5.77 -2.06
CA VAL A 315 -20.58 6.14 -0.66
C VAL A 315 -19.37 6.90 -0.12
N ASN A 316 -18.16 6.40 -0.41
CA ASN A 316 -16.90 7.06 -0.11
C ASN A 316 -15.83 6.63 -1.13
N THR A 317 -14.77 7.42 -1.26
CA THR A 317 -13.68 7.11 -2.18
C THR A 317 -12.62 6.18 -1.59
N GLY A 318 -12.70 5.94 -0.29
CA GLY A 318 -11.87 4.95 0.41
C GLY A 318 -10.40 5.34 0.52
N PHE A 319 -9.54 4.47 0.03
CA PHE A 319 -8.09 4.55 0.15
C PHE A 319 -7.42 4.66 -1.21
N ALA A 320 -6.57 5.65 -1.40
CA ALA A 320 -5.56 5.66 -2.47
C ALA A 320 -4.37 4.82 -1.99
N THR A 321 -4.35 3.55 -2.37
CA THR A 321 -3.47 2.52 -1.77
C THR A 321 -2.04 2.60 -2.23
N SER A 322 -1.81 2.92 -3.53
CA SER A 322 -0.47 2.98 -4.08
C SER A 322 -0.34 4.02 -5.19
N VAL A 323 0.88 4.51 -5.37
CA VAL A 323 1.31 5.35 -6.49
C VAL A 323 2.55 4.72 -7.14
N SER A 324 2.60 4.73 -8.46
CA SER A 324 3.74 4.20 -9.23
C SER A 324 5.03 4.98 -8.94
N ALA A 325 6.17 4.35 -9.22
CA ALA A 325 7.49 4.92 -8.99
C ALA A 325 7.72 6.27 -9.69
N ASP A 326 7.18 6.44 -10.89
CA ASP A 326 7.23 7.69 -11.66
C ASP A 326 6.24 8.76 -11.16
N GLY A 327 5.35 8.41 -10.22
CA GLY A 327 4.33 9.29 -9.65
C GLY A 327 3.13 9.54 -10.56
N ARG A 328 3.00 8.81 -11.68
CA ARG A 328 1.94 9.07 -12.67
C ARG A 328 0.69 8.24 -12.45
N THR A 329 0.81 7.03 -11.92
CA THR A 329 -0.33 6.14 -11.77
C THR A 329 -0.66 5.95 -10.30
N LEU A 330 -1.92 6.19 -9.97
CA LEU A 330 -2.47 6.01 -8.63
C LEU A 330 -3.58 4.96 -8.71
N VAL A 331 -3.59 4.05 -7.77
CA VAL A 331 -4.65 3.06 -7.60
C VAL A 331 -5.25 3.14 -6.21
N GLY A 332 -6.49 2.69 -6.09
CA GLY A 332 -7.18 2.66 -4.81
C GLY A 332 -8.55 2.01 -4.92
N PHE A 333 -9.25 1.95 -3.80
CA PHE A 333 -10.60 1.40 -3.75
C PHE A 333 -11.42 2.08 -2.65
N GLY A 334 -12.76 2.06 -2.82
CA GLY A 334 -13.71 2.59 -1.87
C GLY A 334 -15.05 1.87 -1.95
N ALA A 335 -16.05 2.41 -1.25
CA ALA A 335 -17.40 1.89 -1.28
C ALA A 335 -18.13 2.45 -2.52
N GLY A 336 -18.16 1.66 -3.58
CA GLY A 336 -18.90 1.97 -4.81
C GLY A 336 -20.40 1.83 -4.65
N PRO A 337 -21.18 2.00 -5.74
CA PRO A 337 -22.65 2.04 -5.68
C PRO A 337 -23.31 0.75 -5.19
N THR A 338 -22.68 -0.39 -5.36
CA THR A 338 -23.24 -1.72 -5.02
C THR A 338 -22.34 -2.57 -4.14
N THR A 339 -21.05 -2.34 -4.18
CA THR A 339 -20.04 -3.08 -3.43
C THR A 339 -18.75 -2.28 -3.37
N PHE A 340 -17.72 -2.80 -2.71
CA PHE A 340 -16.37 -2.25 -2.83
C PHE A 340 -15.88 -2.35 -4.27
N GLN A 341 -15.22 -1.30 -4.72
CA GLN A 341 -14.78 -1.15 -6.10
C GLN A 341 -13.46 -0.38 -6.17
N GLY A 342 -12.58 -0.80 -7.07
CA GLY A 342 -11.31 -0.15 -7.30
C GLY A 342 -11.39 0.96 -8.35
N TYR A 343 -10.33 1.74 -8.40
CA TYR A 343 -10.12 2.77 -9.41
C TYR A 343 -8.63 2.90 -9.79
N LEU A 344 -8.41 3.47 -10.96
CA LEU A 344 -7.13 3.86 -11.52
C LEU A 344 -7.18 5.33 -11.90
N VAL A 345 -6.15 6.08 -11.55
CA VAL A 345 -5.93 7.47 -12.00
C VAL A 345 -4.56 7.57 -12.66
N ILE A 346 -4.49 8.22 -13.82
CA ILE A 346 -3.21 8.62 -14.41
C ILE A 346 -3.10 10.13 -14.28
N LEU A 347 -2.04 10.58 -13.63
CA LEU A 347 -1.71 11.99 -13.45
C LEU A 347 -0.90 12.51 -14.65
N PRO A 348 -1.00 13.79 -14.99
CA PRO A 348 -0.18 14.41 -16.03
C PRO A 348 1.30 14.35 -15.64
N GLU A 349 2.21 14.44 -16.63
CA GLU A 349 3.61 14.65 -16.31
C GLU A 349 3.79 15.93 -15.47
N SER A 350 4.44 15.80 -14.33
CA SER A 350 4.81 16.97 -13.56
C SER A 350 5.77 17.80 -14.42
N ARG A 351 5.34 19.00 -14.85
CA ARG A 351 6.25 19.93 -15.51
C ARG A 351 7.42 20.20 -14.56
N LYS A 352 8.63 19.90 -15.04
CA LYS A 352 9.89 20.13 -14.32
C LYS A 352 10.11 21.58 -14.03
#